data_9ffda39b9527647a54947331f0203c06
#
_entry.id   9ffda39b9527647a54947331f0203c06
#
_cell.length_a   1.000
_cell.length_b   1.000
_cell.length_c   1.000
_cell.angle_alpha   90.00
_cell.angle_beta   90.00
_cell.angle_gamma   90.00
#
_symmetry.space_group_name_H-M   'P 1'
#
loop_
_entity.id
_entity.type
_entity.pdbx_description
1 polymer ?
#
loop_
_entity_poly.entity_id
_entity_poly.type
_entity_poly.pdbx_seq_one_letter_code
_entity_poly.pdbx_strand_id
1 'polypeptide(L)'
;MTKKIFLFLVIAIYSFINAQSITFVSEKTGKPLPKVSVFGKDGSILAFSDIDGKIDKQLLKPDQEKFQLVYDNVSVATLSYSEFDKDIIKINDRIKDIEAVVIKNDKPAKYILIKGNFNAYVTVNDRLNAYADGIVTYVFDNKTRKLKSTNVEQYRIFRLQTATNDTKNTSSYDYVSSLELPKLKHVGNPEEYKNASNTIKELKGDVKDQIEVAHTMAKGEEIGFLGFRFYDFRKVFSMSFEKGSGKTLRDFLEYNELIFMKLKHKSEPEYNQLALYNNFYTTEFSFSNDNDVKKVRFSKSSSNYQSKYWQDASFPNMQPVFSSFFKGDLKEEPNEH
;
A
#
# COMPACT_ATOMS: atom_id res chain seq x y z
N MET A 1 -8.86 -48.88 -24.83
CA MET A 1 -9.62 -47.62 -25.06
C MET A 1 -9.79 -46.82 -23.78
N THR A 2 -10.09 -47.40 -22.66
CA THR A 2 -10.33 -46.72 -21.35
C THR A 2 -9.20 -45.83 -20.83
N LYS A 3 -7.93 -46.27 -20.95
CA LYS A 3 -6.77 -45.45 -20.49
C LYS A 3 -6.59 -44.15 -21.26
N LYS A 4 -6.91 -44.12 -22.56
CA LYS A 4 -6.80 -42.89 -23.37
C LYS A 4 -7.94 -41.90 -23.05
N ILE A 5 -9.13 -42.43 -22.74
CA ILE A 5 -10.29 -41.61 -22.33
C ILE A 5 -10.02 -40.97 -20.95
N PHE A 6 -9.43 -41.75 -20.02
CA PHE A 6 -9.08 -41.23 -18.69
C PHE A 6 -8.02 -40.14 -18.76
N LEU A 7 -6.99 -40.30 -19.62
CA LEU A 7 -5.96 -39.26 -19.81
C LEU A 7 -6.56 -37.98 -20.40
N PHE A 8 -7.51 -38.12 -21.36
CA PHE A 8 -8.19 -36.98 -21.96
C PHE A 8 -9.08 -36.23 -20.94
N LEU A 9 -9.74 -37.00 -20.05
CA LEU A 9 -10.56 -36.43 -18.96
C LEU A 9 -9.71 -35.69 -17.94
N VAL A 10 -8.54 -36.22 -17.59
CA VAL A 10 -7.59 -35.55 -16.68
C VAL A 10 -7.03 -34.27 -17.31
N ILE A 11 -6.70 -34.30 -18.60
CA ILE A 11 -6.23 -33.08 -19.32
C ILE A 11 -7.36 -32.04 -19.42
N ALA A 12 -8.59 -32.45 -19.67
CA ALA A 12 -9.76 -31.59 -19.71
C ALA A 12 -10.03 -30.94 -18.33
N ILE A 13 -9.90 -31.70 -17.24
CA ILE A 13 -10.05 -31.14 -15.88
C ILE A 13 -8.94 -30.12 -15.55
N TYR A 14 -7.69 -30.37 -15.98
CA TYR A 14 -6.61 -29.43 -15.84
C TYR A 14 -6.83 -28.10 -16.60
N SER A 15 -7.57 -28.16 -17.71
CA SER A 15 -7.90 -26.96 -18.50
C SER A 15 -8.93 -26.04 -17.84
N PHE A 16 -9.70 -26.55 -16.87
CA PHE A 16 -10.70 -25.77 -16.13
C PHE A 16 -10.17 -25.14 -14.84
N ILE A 17 -8.93 -25.42 -14.44
CA ILE A 17 -8.30 -24.81 -13.25
C ILE A 17 -7.45 -23.59 -13.66
N ASN A 18 -7.83 -22.87 -14.67
CA ASN A 18 -7.26 -21.55 -14.90
C ASN A 18 -7.93 -20.60 -13.90
N ALA A 19 -7.17 -20.13 -12.90
CA ALA A 19 -7.57 -19.01 -12.08
C ALA A 19 -7.94 -17.88 -13.05
N GLN A 20 -9.22 -17.51 -13.13
CA GLN A 20 -9.65 -16.40 -13.96
C GLN A 20 -8.99 -15.13 -13.42
N SER A 21 -7.97 -14.66 -14.11
CA SER A 21 -7.33 -13.39 -13.80
C SER A 21 -8.04 -12.28 -14.56
N ILE A 22 -8.30 -11.18 -13.88
CA ILE A 22 -8.87 -9.97 -14.45
C ILE A 22 -7.72 -8.96 -14.58
N THR A 23 -7.63 -8.28 -15.72
CA THR A 23 -6.61 -7.26 -15.95
C THR A 23 -7.26 -5.88 -16.03
N PHE A 24 -6.82 -4.98 -15.19
CA PHE A 24 -7.19 -3.56 -15.28
C PHE A 24 -6.25 -2.84 -16.24
N VAL A 25 -6.80 -2.08 -17.15
CA VAL A 25 -6.04 -1.29 -18.12
C VAL A 25 -6.56 0.13 -18.20
N SER A 26 -5.68 1.07 -18.50
CA SER A 26 -6.05 2.44 -18.81
C SER A 26 -6.98 2.49 -20.04
N GLU A 27 -8.12 3.13 -19.90
CA GLU A 27 -9.04 3.35 -21.04
C GLU A 27 -8.37 4.15 -22.15
N LYS A 28 -7.50 5.10 -21.79
CA LYS A 28 -6.83 5.99 -22.74
C LYS A 28 -5.68 5.31 -23.46
N THR A 29 -4.87 4.53 -22.77
CA THR A 29 -3.58 4.04 -23.29
C THR A 29 -3.57 2.54 -23.56
N GLY A 30 -4.53 1.80 -23.02
CA GLY A 30 -4.56 0.33 -23.07
C GLY A 30 -3.48 -0.35 -22.21
N LYS A 31 -2.66 0.41 -21.47
CA LYS A 31 -1.59 -0.15 -20.62
C LYS A 31 -2.16 -0.69 -19.32
N PRO A 32 -1.54 -1.76 -18.75
CA PRO A 32 -1.90 -2.27 -17.44
C PRO A 32 -1.84 -1.20 -16.35
N LEU A 33 -2.79 -1.23 -15.43
CA LEU A 33 -2.85 -0.34 -14.27
C LEU A 33 -2.51 -1.12 -13.00
N PRO A 34 -1.30 -0.96 -12.46
CA PRO A 34 -0.92 -1.52 -11.17
C PRO A 34 -1.61 -0.76 -10.02
N LYS A 35 -1.71 -1.41 -8.86
CA LYS A 35 -2.27 -0.81 -7.62
C LYS A 35 -3.75 -0.39 -7.70
N VAL A 36 -4.51 -0.95 -8.62
CA VAL A 36 -5.97 -0.80 -8.57
C VAL A 36 -6.48 -1.62 -7.39
N SER A 37 -7.07 -0.97 -6.42
CA SER A 37 -7.67 -1.63 -5.25
C SER A 37 -9.15 -1.87 -5.49
N VAL A 38 -9.63 -3.08 -5.19
CA VAL A 38 -11.03 -3.46 -5.28
C VAL A 38 -11.59 -3.53 -3.87
N PHE A 39 -12.58 -2.69 -3.59
CA PHE A 39 -13.23 -2.64 -2.29
C PHE A 39 -14.60 -3.28 -2.36
N GLY A 40 -14.94 -4.02 -1.30
CA GLY A 40 -16.29 -4.51 -1.07
C GLY A 40 -17.25 -3.45 -0.55
N LYS A 41 -18.53 -3.80 -0.47
CA LYS A 41 -19.61 -2.92 0.02
C LYS A 41 -19.38 -2.45 1.47
N ASP A 42 -18.76 -3.30 2.28
CA ASP A 42 -18.40 -3.01 3.67
C ASP A 42 -17.12 -2.21 3.81
N GLY A 43 -16.48 -1.84 2.68
CA GLY A 43 -15.23 -1.11 2.64
C GLY A 43 -13.98 -1.99 2.84
N SER A 44 -14.13 -3.32 2.87
CA SER A 44 -12.99 -4.23 2.89
C SER A 44 -12.22 -4.19 1.57
N ILE A 45 -10.89 -4.31 1.64
CA ILE A 45 -10.04 -4.42 0.44
C ILE A 45 -9.99 -5.89 0.05
N LEU A 46 -10.64 -6.25 -1.04
CA LEU A 46 -10.77 -7.63 -1.50
C LEU A 46 -9.61 -8.06 -2.38
N ALA A 47 -9.14 -7.17 -3.23
CA ALA A 47 -8.10 -7.43 -4.19
C ALA A 47 -7.29 -6.17 -4.50
N PHE A 48 -6.12 -6.40 -5.07
CA PHE A 48 -5.16 -5.38 -5.38
C PHE A 48 -4.37 -5.82 -6.63
N SER A 49 -4.36 -5.01 -7.67
CA SER A 49 -3.69 -5.39 -8.92
C SER A 49 -2.18 -5.33 -8.80
N ASP A 50 -1.53 -6.34 -9.37
CA ASP A 50 -0.07 -6.40 -9.50
C ASP A 50 0.44 -5.43 -10.58
N ILE A 51 1.75 -5.45 -10.84
CA ILE A 51 2.38 -4.58 -11.85
C ILE A 51 1.88 -4.84 -13.28
N ASP A 52 1.34 -6.01 -13.55
CA ASP A 52 0.73 -6.37 -14.83
C ASP A 52 -0.76 -6.01 -14.85
N GLY A 53 -1.26 -5.29 -13.85
CA GLY A 53 -2.65 -4.87 -13.70
C GLY A 53 -3.60 -6.00 -13.32
N LYS A 54 -3.09 -7.17 -12.88
CA LYS A 54 -3.88 -8.39 -12.69
C LYS A 54 -4.33 -8.58 -11.26
N ILE A 55 -5.56 -9.08 -11.10
CA ILE A 55 -6.09 -9.64 -9.85
C ILE A 55 -6.59 -11.05 -10.09
N ASP A 56 -6.66 -11.84 -9.01
CA ASP A 56 -7.35 -13.13 -9.01
C ASP A 56 -8.85 -12.90 -8.73
N LYS A 57 -9.71 -13.29 -9.67
CA LYS A 57 -11.17 -13.18 -9.54
C LYS A 57 -11.72 -13.95 -8.33
N GLN A 58 -11.05 -15.01 -7.89
CA GLN A 58 -11.47 -15.79 -6.73
C GLN A 58 -11.45 -14.98 -5.41
N LEU A 59 -10.71 -13.86 -5.39
CA LEU A 59 -10.70 -12.95 -4.25
C LEU A 59 -12.01 -12.14 -4.14
N LEU A 60 -12.78 -12.05 -5.23
CA LEU A 60 -14.04 -11.32 -5.27
C LEU A 60 -15.18 -12.25 -4.86
N LYS A 61 -15.95 -11.83 -3.85
CA LYS A 61 -17.08 -12.63 -3.33
C LYS A 61 -18.35 -12.31 -4.13
N PRO A 62 -19.02 -13.33 -4.72
CA PRO A 62 -20.20 -13.11 -5.56
C PRO A 62 -21.45 -12.62 -4.80
N ASP A 63 -21.46 -12.69 -3.47
CA ASP A 63 -22.52 -12.21 -2.61
C ASP A 63 -22.53 -10.69 -2.42
N GLN A 64 -21.55 -10.00 -2.96
CA GLN A 64 -21.47 -8.54 -2.93
C GLN A 64 -22.06 -7.95 -4.20
N GLU A 65 -23.05 -7.08 -4.05
CA GLU A 65 -23.72 -6.44 -5.18
C GLU A 65 -22.85 -5.44 -5.94
N LYS A 66 -21.95 -4.77 -5.24
CA LYS A 66 -21.14 -3.68 -5.79
C LYS A 66 -19.73 -3.69 -5.23
N PHE A 67 -18.77 -3.41 -6.11
CA PHE A 67 -17.36 -3.27 -5.82
C PHE A 67 -16.89 -1.88 -6.23
N GLN A 68 -16.17 -1.20 -5.36
CA GLN A 68 -15.59 0.09 -5.68
C GLN A 68 -14.13 -0.09 -6.12
N LEU A 69 -13.79 0.41 -7.30
CA LEU A 69 -12.41 0.44 -7.78
C LEU A 69 -11.77 1.76 -7.40
N VAL A 70 -10.60 1.69 -6.81
CA VAL A 70 -9.78 2.84 -6.42
C VAL A 70 -8.43 2.74 -7.09
N TYR A 71 -8.04 3.79 -7.80
CA TYR A 71 -6.72 3.93 -8.42
C TYR A 71 -6.13 5.29 -8.07
N ASP A 72 -4.85 5.31 -7.67
CA ASP A 72 -4.14 6.52 -7.19
C ASP A 72 -4.96 7.34 -6.17
N ASN A 73 -5.54 6.65 -5.20
CA ASN A 73 -6.41 7.23 -4.17
C ASN A 73 -7.69 7.91 -4.68
N VAL A 74 -8.10 7.65 -5.91
CA VAL A 74 -9.36 8.15 -6.48
C VAL A 74 -10.30 6.99 -6.76
N SER A 75 -11.58 7.12 -6.39
CA SER A 75 -12.61 6.19 -6.84
C SER A 75 -12.82 6.36 -8.34
N VAL A 76 -12.45 5.34 -9.12
CA VAL A 76 -12.45 5.41 -10.59
C VAL A 76 -13.63 4.69 -11.22
N ALA A 77 -14.24 3.72 -10.51
CA ALA A 77 -15.43 3.01 -10.98
C ALA A 77 -16.15 2.30 -9.82
N THR A 78 -17.42 1.99 -10.04
CA THR A 78 -18.18 1.04 -9.21
C THR A 78 -18.73 -0.03 -10.13
N LEU A 79 -18.40 -1.29 -9.86
CA LEU A 79 -18.76 -2.43 -10.71
C LEU A 79 -19.62 -3.43 -9.94
N SER A 80 -20.49 -4.13 -10.65
CA SER A 80 -21.18 -5.33 -10.17
C SER A 80 -20.30 -6.58 -10.34
N TYR A 81 -20.63 -7.68 -9.66
CA TYR A 81 -19.86 -8.93 -9.81
C TYR A 81 -19.83 -9.45 -11.26
N SER A 82 -20.93 -9.31 -12.01
CA SER A 82 -21.02 -9.73 -13.41
C SER A 82 -20.11 -8.93 -14.36
N GLU A 83 -19.74 -7.71 -14.01
CA GLU A 83 -18.83 -6.91 -14.84
C GLU A 83 -17.38 -7.43 -14.76
N PHE A 84 -17.06 -8.23 -13.74
CA PHE A 84 -15.80 -8.95 -13.61
C PHE A 84 -15.73 -10.27 -14.40
N ASP A 85 -16.76 -10.60 -15.20
CA ASP A 85 -16.72 -11.73 -16.15
C ASP A 85 -15.84 -11.43 -17.38
N LYS A 86 -15.42 -10.19 -17.53
CA LYS A 86 -14.50 -9.75 -18.59
C LYS A 86 -13.05 -9.97 -18.14
N ASP A 87 -12.23 -10.50 -19.02
CA ASP A 87 -10.79 -10.67 -18.76
C ASP A 87 -10.05 -9.32 -18.63
N ILE A 88 -10.60 -8.27 -19.29
CA ILE A 88 -10.03 -6.92 -19.30
C ILE A 88 -11.09 -5.92 -18.88
N ILE A 89 -10.77 -5.13 -17.87
CA ILE A 89 -11.60 -4.01 -17.40
C ILE A 89 -10.84 -2.71 -17.71
N LYS A 90 -11.45 -1.86 -18.52
CA LYS A 90 -10.93 -0.53 -18.82
C LYS A 90 -11.34 0.45 -17.75
N ILE A 91 -10.37 1.15 -17.22
CA ILE A 91 -10.55 2.17 -16.19
C ILE A 91 -10.24 3.54 -16.80
N ASN A 92 -11.12 4.50 -16.58
CA ASN A 92 -10.83 5.89 -16.84
C ASN A 92 -9.89 6.40 -15.74
N ASP A 93 -8.61 6.25 -15.99
CA ASP A 93 -7.51 6.65 -15.11
C ASP A 93 -7.17 8.14 -15.26
N ARG A 94 -8.19 9.00 -15.46
CA ARG A 94 -7.99 10.45 -15.40
C ARG A 94 -7.38 10.77 -14.05
N ILE A 95 -6.08 10.92 -14.10
CA ILE A 95 -5.26 11.23 -12.95
C ILE A 95 -5.72 12.60 -12.49
N LYS A 96 -6.09 12.68 -11.22
CA LYS A 96 -6.03 13.94 -10.50
C LYS A 96 -4.63 14.47 -10.78
N ASP A 97 -4.50 15.68 -11.32
CA ASP A 97 -3.19 16.30 -11.52
C ASP A 97 -2.39 16.06 -10.25
N ILE A 98 -1.26 15.37 -10.38
CA ILE A 98 -0.35 15.20 -9.24
C ILE A 98 0.00 16.63 -8.87
N GLU A 99 -0.39 17.07 -7.68
CA GLU A 99 -0.05 18.41 -7.22
C GLU A 99 1.44 18.55 -7.38
N ALA A 100 1.87 19.57 -8.12
CA ALA A 100 3.26 19.76 -8.44
C ALA A 100 4.07 19.84 -7.14
N VAL A 101 5.13 19.03 -7.05
CA VAL A 101 6.05 19.08 -5.91
C VAL A 101 6.64 20.48 -5.84
N VAL A 102 6.45 21.18 -4.74
CA VAL A 102 6.96 22.53 -4.55
C VAL A 102 8.46 22.47 -4.32
N ILE A 103 9.24 23.05 -5.23
CA ILE A 103 10.69 23.18 -5.07
C ILE A 103 10.99 24.52 -4.36
N LYS A 104 11.31 24.48 -3.07
CA LYS A 104 11.59 25.68 -2.27
C LYS A 104 13.01 26.21 -2.42
N ASN A 105 14.00 25.32 -2.49
CA ASN A 105 15.39 25.69 -2.68
C ASN A 105 16.07 24.71 -3.62
N ASP A 106 16.47 25.19 -4.78
CA ASP A 106 17.08 24.38 -5.85
C ASP A 106 18.62 24.48 -5.88
N LYS A 107 19.22 25.27 -4.99
CA LYS A 107 20.68 25.38 -4.90
C LYS A 107 21.22 24.16 -4.16
N PRO A 108 22.07 23.34 -4.79
CA PRO A 108 22.65 22.17 -4.14
C PRO A 108 23.32 22.52 -2.80
N ALA A 109 22.97 21.78 -1.76
CA ALA A 109 23.50 21.93 -0.42
C ALA A 109 23.85 20.56 0.18
N LYS A 110 24.23 20.53 1.46
CA LYS A 110 24.68 19.31 2.16
C LYS A 110 23.60 18.24 2.25
N TYR A 111 22.35 18.64 2.42
CA TYR A 111 21.20 17.77 2.60
C TYR A 111 20.14 18.00 1.53
N ILE A 112 19.37 16.94 1.28
CA ILE A 112 18.13 16.94 0.53
C ILE A 112 17.01 16.67 1.52
N LEU A 113 16.01 17.55 1.56
CA LEU A 113 14.81 17.41 2.36
C LEU A 113 13.64 17.08 1.44
N ILE A 114 12.96 15.98 1.73
CA ILE A 114 11.73 15.55 1.04
C ILE A 114 10.63 15.53 2.08
N LYS A 115 9.72 16.50 1.98
CA LYS A 115 8.55 16.61 2.85
C LYS A 115 7.32 16.08 2.12
N GLY A 116 6.43 15.48 2.88
CA GLY A 116 5.18 14.97 2.30
C GLY A 116 4.22 14.42 3.32
N ASN A 117 3.13 13.92 2.79
CA ASN A 117 2.05 13.30 3.53
C ASN A 117 2.26 11.80 3.59
N PHE A 118 1.99 11.18 4.73
CA PHE A 118 1.99 9.73 4.85
C PHE A 118 0.66 9.22 5.37
N ASN A 119 0.34 8.00 5.03
CA ASN A 119 -0.61 7.19 5.77
C ASN A 119 -0.06 5.77 5.96
N ALA A 120 -0.43 5.17 7.08
CA ALA A 120 -0.13 3.77 7.39
C ALA A 120 -1.38 3.13 7.98
N TYR A 121 -1.70 1.91 7.56
CA TYR A 121 -2.85 1.22 8.13
C TYR A 121 -2.68 -0.29 8.10
N VAL A 122 -3.42 -0.94 8.99
CA VAL A 122 -3.46 -2.39 9.14
C VAL A 122 -4.87 -2.88 8.92
N THR A 123 -5.02 -3.91 8.10
CA THR A 123 -6.28 -4.64 7.97
C THR A 123 -6.13 -6.07 8.48
N VAL A 124 -7.18 -6.58 9.11
CA VAL A 124 -7.31 -7.96 9.56
C VAL A 124 -8.56 -8.56 8.94
N ASN A 125 -8.41 -9.63 8.17
CA ASN A 125 -9.51 -10.23 7.41
C ASN A 125 -10.27 -9.16 6.61
N ASP A 126 -9.50 -8.30 5.90
CA ASP A 126 -9.98 -7.22 5.03
C ASP A 126 -10.66 -6.05 5.75
N ARG A 127 -10.73 -6.05 7.10
CA ARG A 127 -11.29 -4.96 7.91
C ARG A 127 -10.19 -4.09 8.50
N LEU A 128 -10.39 -2.77 8.47
CA LEU A 128 -9.46 -1.83 9.04
C LEU A 128 -9.37 -2.01 10.57
N ASN A 129 -8.15 -2.20 11.06
CA ASN A 129 -7.87 -2.43 12.48
C ASN A 129 -7.18 -1.22 13.13
N ALA A 130 -6.20 -0.64 12.45
CA ALA A 130 -5.47 0.53 12.92
C ALA A 130 -5.10 1.43 11.76
N TYR A 131 -5.01 2.74 11.99
CA TYR A 131 -4.68 3.74 10.99
C TYR A 131 -3.84 4.86 11.58
N ALA A 132 -2.90 5.38 10.80
CA ALA A 132 -2.17 6.60 11.06
C ALA A 132 -2.04 7.43 9.81
N ASP A 133 -2.04 8.74 9.95
CA ASP A 133 -1.66 9.68 8.91
C ASP A 133 -0.85 10.84 9.48
N GLY A 134 -0.22 11.63 8.61
CA GLY A 134 0.52 12.79 9.06
C GLY A 134 1.42 13.41 8.02
N ILE A 135 2.23 14.34 8.49
CA ILE A 135 3.25 15.05 7.73
C ILE A 135 4.62 14.60 8.23
N VAL A 136 5.49 14.24 7.29
CA VAL A 136 6.84 13.75 7.58
C VAL A 136 7.85 14.36 6.63
N THR A 137 9.04 14.68 7.15
CA THR A 137 10.20 15.12 6.36
C THR A 137 11.33 14.10 6.47
N TYR A 138 11.77 13.60 5.32
CA TYR A 138 12.93 12.73 5.17
C TYR A 138 14.15 13.57 4.81
N VAL A 139 15.24 13.41 5.54
CA VAL A 139 16.50 14.09 5.31
C VAL A 139 17.52 13.13 4.75
N PHE A 140 18.01 13.39 3.55
CA PHE A 140 19.05 12.61 2.89
C PHE A 140 20.36 13.40 2.83
N ASP A 141 21.45 12.69 2.91
CA ASP A 141 22.77 13.25 2.58
C ASP A 141 22.87 13.45 1.08
N ASN A 142 23.14 14.67 0.62
CA ASN A 142 23.14 14.98 -0.81
C ASN A 142 24.25 14.27 -1.59
N LYS A 143 25.41 14.02 -0.96
CA LYS A 143 26.55 13.35 -1.61
C LYS A 143 26.34 11.84 -1.72
N THR A 144 25.92 11.21 -0.63
CA THR A 144 25.80 9.74 -0.56
C THR A 144 24.40 9.21 -0.88
N ARG A 145 23.40 10.10 -0.96
CA ARG A 145 21.99 9.78 -1.15
C ARG A 145 21.39 8.89 -0.04
N LYS A 146 22.09 8.73 1.08
CA LYS A 146 21.64 7.91 2.20
C LYS A 146 20.70 8.70 3.12
N LEU A 147 19.63 8.05 3.55
CA LEU A 147 18.72 8.58 4.56
C LEU A 147 19.46 8.84 5.87
N LYS A 148 19.36 10.04 6.42
CA LYS A 148 19.94 10.46 7.69
C LYS A 148 18.94 10.48 8.82
N SER A 149 17.75 11.04 8.58
CA SER A 149 16.69 11.09 9.58
C SER A 149 15.30 11.08 8.94
N THR A 150 14.33 10.64 9.74
CA THR A 150 12.90 10.70 9.44
C THR A 150 12.27 11.54 10.56
N ASN A 151 11.68 12.67 10.20
CA ASN A 151 11.18 13.66 11.15
C ASN A 151 9.69 13.85 10.95
N VAL A 152 8.87 13.29 11.86
CA VAL A 152 7.42 13.50 11.84
C VAL A 152 7.12 14.88 12.42
N GLU A 153 6.30 15.66 11.72
CA GLU A 153 5.90 17.00 12.15
C GLU A 153 4.56 17.02 12.89
N GLN A 154 3.61 16.30 12.37
CA GLN A 154 2.26 16.13 12.91
C GLN A 154 1.72 14.75 12.50
N TYR A 155 0.87 14.14 13.34
CA TYR A 155 0.25 12.86 13.00
C TYR A 155 -1.02 12.61 13.81
N ARG A 156 -1.90 11.74 13.28
CA ARG A 156 -3.03 11.15 13.99
C ARG A 156 -2.89 9.65 14.04
N ILE A 157 -3.37 9.06 15.13
CA ILE A 157 -3.47 7.60 15.32
C ILE A 157 -4.93 7.25 15.59
N PHE A 158 -5.39 6.19 14.94
CA PHE A 158 -6.72 5.64 15.13
C PHE A 158 -6.63 4.15 15.42
N ARG A 159 -7.44 3.69 16.34
CA ARG A 159 -7.49 2.31 16.83
C ARG A 159 -8.91 1.76 16.75
N LEU A 160 -9.05 0.48 16.43
CA LEU A 160 -10.33 -0.22 16.48
C LEU A 160 -10.83 -0.29 17.94
N GLN A 161 -12.06 0.19 18.20
CA GLN A 161 -12.62 0.24 19.54
C GLN A 161 -12.85 -1.14 20.17
N THR A 162 -13.13 -2.13 19.33
CA THR A 162 -13.38 -3.53 19.74
C THR A 162 -12.12 -4.38 19.78
N ALA A 163 -10.94 -3.80 19.48
CA ALA A 163 -9.67 -4.54 19.53
C ALA A 163 -9.31 -4.95 20.97
N THR A 164 -8.64 -6.09 21.09
CA THR A 164 -8.19 -6.64 22.37
C THR A 164 -6.67 -6.75 22.41
N ASN A 165 -6.13 -6.82 23.63
CA ASN A 165 -4.71 -7.09 23.85
C ASN A 165 -4.40 -8.59 24.00
N ASP A 166 -5.39 -9.46 23.74
CA ASP A 166 -5.18 -10.91 23.78
C ASP A 166 -4.47 -11.38 22.51
N THR A 167 -3.17 -11.60 22.61
CA THR A 167 -2.33 -12.07 21.51
C THR A 167 -2.71 -13.45 20.98
N LYS A 168 -3.51 -14.24 21.74
CA LYS A 168 -4.00 -15.55 21.31
C LYS A 168 -5.21 -15.48 20.39
N ASN A 169 -5.77 -14.30 20.20
CA ASN A 169 -6.88 -14.03 19.29
C ASN A 169 -6.42 -13.04 18.21
N THR A 170 -5.79 -13.57 17.16
CA THR A 170 -5.18 -12.73 16.13
C THR A 170 -6.22 -11.99 15.27
N SER A 171 -7.48 -12.44 15.23
CA SER A 171 -8.55 -11.77 14.48
C SER A 171 -9.03 -10.48 15.11
N SER A 172 -8.94 -10.35 16.46
CA SER A 172 -9.37 -9.17 17.21
C SER A 172 -8.25 -8.45 17.93
N TYR A 173 -6.99 -8.90 17.74
CA TYR A 173 -5.84 -8.27 18.35
C TYR A 173 -5.67 -6.82 17.88
N ASP A 174 -5.19 -5.95 18.76
CA ASP A 174 -4.86 -4.57 18.47
C ASP A 174 -3.51 -4.45 17.76
N TYR A 175 -3.53 -4.23 16.45
CA TYR A 175 -2.33 -4.07 15.63
C TYR A 175 -1.81 -2.64 15.53
N VAL A 176 -2.25 -1.71 16.37
CA VAL A 176 -1.73 -0.32 16.35
C VAL A 176 -0.20 -0.26 16.48
N SER A 177 0.39 -1.22 17.22
CA SER A 177 1.85 -1.34 17.36
C SER A 177 2.56 -1.63 16.03
N SER A 178 1.85 -2.19 15.04
CA SER A 178 2.38 -2.50 13.70
C SER A 178 2.36 -1.32 12.74
N LEU A 179 1.74 -0.19 13.11
CA LEU A 179 1.81 1.03 12.31
C LEU A 179 3.25 1.55 12.29
N GLU A 180 3.79 1.74 11.11
CA GLU A 180 5.15 2.25 10.92
C GLU A 180 5.14 3.42 9.93
N LEU A 181 6.16 4.27 10.03
CA LEU A 181 6.39 5.29 9.00
C LEU A 181 6.93 4.63 7.73
N PRO A 182 6.57 5.12 6.54
CA PRO A 182 7.16 4.64 5.29
C PRO A 182 8.69 4.65 5.33
N LYS A 183 9.32 3.57 4.88
CA LYS A 183 10.77 3.38 4.98
C LYS A 183 11.47 3.74 3.68
N LEU A 184 11.80 5.02 3.47
CA LEU A 184 12.41 5.54 2.25
C LEU A 184 13.94 5.32 2.16
N LYS A 185 14.49 4.35 2.90
CA LYS A 185 15.95 4.16 3.04
C LYS A 185 16.71 4.10 1.71
N HIS A 186 16.15 3.43 0.71
CA HIS A 186 16.82 3.17 -0.57
C HIS A 186 16.21 3.90 -1.77
N VAL A 187 15.30 4.85 -1.55
CA VAL A 187 14.71 5.64 -2.65
C VAL A 187 15.80 6.40 -3.42
N GLY A 188 16.84 6.86 -2.73
CA GLY A 188 17.97 7.54 -3.35
C GLY A 188 18.92 6.62 -4.14
N ASN A 189 18.79 5.30 -4.01
CA ASN A 189 19.59 4.30 -4.70
C ASN A 189 18.80 3.00 -4.90
N PRO A 190 17.85 2.95 -5.84
CA PRO A 190 16.99 1.79 -6.08
C PRO A 190 17.76 0.51 -6.44
N GLU A 191 18.96 0.61 -6.99
CA GLU A 191 19.81 -0.53 -7.33
C GLU A 191 20.17 -1.40 -6.10
N GLU A 192 20.16 -0.81 -4.89
CA GLU A 192 20.43 -1.55 -3.65
C GLU A 192 19.36 -2.62 -3.33
N TYR A 193 18.19 -2.57 -4.00
CA TYR A 193 17.17 -3.62 -3.88
C TYR A 193 17.45 -4.84 -4.77
N LYS A 194 18.40 -4.76 -5.70
CA LYS A 194 18.74 -5.90 -6.58
C LYS A 194 19.47 -6.98 -5.78
N ASN A 195 18.77 -8.06 -5.49
CA ASN A 195 19.33 -9.25 -4.86
C ASN A 195 18.56 -10.50 -5.32
N ALA A 196 19.06 -11.68 -4.96
CA ALA A 196 18.46 -12.96 -5.39
C ALA A 196 17.04 -13.20 -4.86
N SER A 197 16.63 -12.51 -3.79
CA SER A 197 15.32 -12.69 -3.15
C SER A 197 14.25 -11.71 -3.63
N ASN A 198 14.62 -10.71 -4.44
CA ASN A 198 13.72 -9.67 -4.90
C ASN A 198 13.49 -9.76 -6.41
N THR A 199 12.25 -9.66 -6.81
CA THR A 199 11.87 -9.38 -8.19
C THR A 199 11.70 -7.87 -8.35
N ILE A 200 12.39 -7.27 -9.33
CA ILE A 200 12.32 -5.85 -9.62
C ILE A 200 11.73 -5.68 -11.01
N LYS A 201 10.74 -4.80 -11.13
CA LYS A 201 10.15 -4.39 -12.40
C LYS A 201 10.16 -2.88 -12.54
N GLU A 202 10.50 -2.42 -13.74
CA GLU A 202 10.39 -1.02 -14.12
C GLU A 202 9.23 -0.84 -15.08
N LEU A 203 8.33 0.08 -14.75
CA LEU A 203 7.20 0.46 -15.58
C LEU A 203 7.35 1.92 -16.00
N LYS A 204 7.38 2.14 -17.30
CA LYS A 204 7.32 3.49 -17.89
C LYS A 204 5.87 3.87 -18.14
N GLY A 205 5.33 4.72 -17.31
CA GLY A 205 3.95 5.19 -17.39
C GLY A 205 3.79 6.40 -18.34
N ASP A 206 2.55 6.84 -18.51
CA ASP A 206 2.27 8.04 -19.29
C ASP A 206 2.46 9.33 -18.49
N VAL A 207 2.40 9.25 -17.17
CA VAL A 207 2.50 10.40 -16.26
C VAL A 207 3.72 10.27 -15.35
N LYS A 208 3.99 9.07 -14.85
CA LYS A 208 5.09 8.78 -13.94
C LYS A 208 5.76 7.46 -14.32
N ASP A 209 7.05 7.35 -14.03
CA ASP A 209 7.80 6.11 -14.10
C ASP A 209 7.78 5.44 -12.71
N GLN A 210 7.74 4.10 -12.67
CA GLN A 210 7.69 3.34 -11.42
C GLN A 210 8.76 2.27 -11.38
N ILE A 211 9.26 2.01 -10.17
CA ILE A 211 10.06 0.84 -9.84
C ILE A 211 9.27 0.06 -8.79
N GLU A 212 8.88 -1.16 -9.11
CA GLU A 212 8.26 -2.09 -8.18
C GLU A 212 9.27 -3.14 -7.73
N VAL A 213 9.28 -3.41 -6.43
CA VAL A 213 10.11 -4.46 -5.81
C VAL A 213 9.19 -5.40 -5.05
N ALA A 214 9.23 -6.68 -5.42
CA ALA A 214 8.47 -7.73 -4.77
C ALA A 214 9.41 -8.72 -4.09
N HIS A 215 9.13 -9.02 -2.83
CA HIS A 215 9.73 -10.09 -2.06
C HIS A 215 8.64 -11.08 -1.64
N THR A 216 8.80 -12.33 -2.00
CA THR A 216 7.82 -13.38 -1.68
C THR A 216 8.57 -14.58 -1.09
N MET A 217 8.08 -15.07 0.03
CA MET A 217 8.57 -16.35 0.57
C MET A 217 8.24 -17.49 -0.40
N ALA A 218 9.03 -18.56 -0.34
CA ALA A 218 8.71 -19.74 -1.12
C ALA A 218 7.30 -20.26 -0.80
N LYS A 219 6.56 -20.62 -1.85
CA LYS A 219 5.17 -21.09 -1.71
C LYS A 219 5.13 -22.32 -0.80
N GLY A 220 4.31 -22.24 0.25
CA GLY A 220 4.12 -23.35 1.20
C GLY A 220 5.04 -23.28 2.43
N GLU A 221 5.93 -22.31 2.54
CA GLU A 221 6.72 -22.12 3.76
C GLU A 221 5.84 -21.57 4.91
N GLU A 222 5.89 -22.25 6.04
CA GLU A 222 5.29 -21.81 7.29
C GLU A 222 6.43 -21.55 8.30
N ILE A 223 6.41 -20.37 8.92
CA ILE A 223 7.34 -20.02 9.98
C ILE A 223 6.60 -20.02 11.32
N GLY A 224 7.11 -20.80 12.27
CA GLY A 224 6.62 -20.82 13.66
C GLY A 224 7.51 -19.99 14.58
N PHE A 225 6.93 -19.09 15.39
CA PHE A 225 7.66 -18.32 16.39
C PHE A 225 6.76 -17.99 17.60
N LEU A 226 7.21 -18.33 18.80
CA LEU A 226 6.53 -18.04 20.09
C LEU A 226 5.03 -18.42 20.12
N GLY A 227 4.66 -19.51 19.45
CA GLY A 227 3.28 -19.99 19.40
C GLY A 227 2.45 -19.39 18.26
N PHE A 228 2.99 -18.46 17.50
CA PHE A 228 2.42 -17.97 16.27
C PHE A 228 2.90 -18.77 15.08
N ARG A 229 2.08 -18.80 14.03
CA ARG A 229 2.39 -19.38 12.74
C ARG A 229 2.13 -18.35 11.66
N PHE A 230 3.12 -18.13 10.80
CA PHE A 230 3.10 -17.20 9.68
C PHE A 230 3.16 -17.99 8.39
N TYR A 231 2.31 -17.64 7.45
CA TYR A 231 2.20 -18.30 6.15
C TYR A 231 1.94 -17.27 5.06
N ASP A 232 2.32 -17.56 3.80
CA ASP A 232 2.06 -16.74 2.62
C ASP A 232 2.54 -15.28 2.77
N PHE A 233 3.76 -15.10 3.27
CA PHE A 233 4.35 -13.78 3.42
C PHE A 233 4.71 -13.19 2.06
N ARG A 234 4.23 -11.99 1.78
CA ARG A 234 4.54 -11.18 0.59
C ARG A 234 4.79 -9.75 1.00
N LYS A 235 5.83 -9.17 0.46
CA LYS A 235 6.11 -7.74 0.58
C LYS A 235 6.30 -7.17 -0.82
N VAL A 236 5.51 -6.16 -1.13
CA VAL A 236 5.61 -5.42 -2.40
C VAL A 236 5.67 -3.94 -2.07
N PHE A 237 6.62 -3.23 -2.67
CA PHE A 237 6.61 -1.78 -2.61
C PHE A 237 6.96 -1.19 -3.96
N SER A 238 6.48 0.02 -4.19
CA SER A 238 6.74 0.77 -5.41
C SER A 238 7.23 2.18 -5.09
N MET A 239 8.12 2.66 -5.93
CA MET A 239 8.63 4.01 -5.94
C MET A 239 8.25 4.65 -7.27
N SER A 240 7.59 5.80 -7.24
CA SER A 240 7.22 6.54 -8.44
C SER A 240 8.04 7.81 -8.56
N PHE A 241 8.40 8.12 -9.79
CA PHE A 241 9.23 9.27 -10.16
C PHE A 241 8.58 10.04 -11.31
N GLU A 242 8.97 11.29 -11.50
CA GLU A 242 8.57 12.06 -12.67
C GLU A 242 8.89 11.31 -13.96
N LYS A 243 7.98 11.38 -14.93
CA LYS A 243 8.12 10.69 -16.20
C LYS A 243 9.39 11.09 -16.95
N GLY A 244 10.13 10.08 -17.41
CA GLY A 244 11.34 10.29 -18.20
C GLY A 244 12.50 10.92 -17.45
N SER A 245 12.40 11.02 -16.12
CA SER A 245 13.45 11.57 -15.26
C SER A 245 14.59 10.58 -15.04
N GLY A 246 15.66 11.07 -14.39
CA GLY A 246 16.78 10.23 -13.95
C GLY A 246 16.46 9.37 -12.72
N LYS A 247 15.22 9.35 -12.23
CA LYS A 247 14.78 8.66 -11.02
C LYS A 247 15.63 9.03 -9.80
N THR A 248 15.93 10.32 -9.67
CA THR A 248 16.66 10.85 -8.53
C THR A 248 15.73 11.21 -7.38
N LEU A 249 16.27 11.56 -6.22
CA LEU A 249 15.48 12.05 -5.08
C LEU A 249 14.67 13.31 -5.42
N ARG A 250 15.14 14.13 -6.37
CA ARG A 250 14.43 15.31 -6.83
C ARG A 250 13.14 14.95 -7.60
N ASP A 251 13.19 13.87 -8.34
CA ASP A 251 12.12 13.41 -9.22
C ASP A 251 11.12 12.51 -8.48
N PHE A 252 11.36 12.24 -7.20
CA PHE A 252 10.60 11.29 -6.40
C PHE A 252 9.22 11.85 -6.02
N LEU A 253 8.18 11.10 -6.37
CA LEU A 253 6.79 11.50 -6.19
C LEU A 253 6.12 10.76 -5.03
N GLU A 254 6.25 9.43 -5.00
CA GLU A 254 5.52 8.61 -4.01
C GLU A 254 6.21 7.27 -3.72
N TYR A 255 5.91 6.76 -2.53
CA TYR A 255 6.26 5.41 -2.08
C TYR A 255 5.00 4.72 -1.58
N ASN A 256 4.80 3.47 -1.99
CA ASN A 256 3.68 2.65 -1.52
C ASN A 256 4.20 1.26 -1.19
N GLU A 257 3.92 0.78 0.02
CA GLU A 257 4.33 -0.54 0.49
C GLU A 257 3.11 -1.33 0.97
N LEU A 258 3.04 -2.58 0.58
CA LEU A 258 2.12 -3.59 1.10
C LEU A 258 2.93 -4.76 1.65
N ILE A 259 2.67 -5.11 2.90
CA ILE A 259 3.11 -6.36 3.51
C ILE A 259 1.85 -7.19 3.78
N PHE A 260 1.78 -8.36 3.20
CA PHE A 260 0.68 -9.30 3.38
C PHE A 260 1.20 -10.59 4.01
N MET A 261 0.44 -11.15 4.94
CA MET A 261 0.71 -12.45 5.52
C MET A 261 -0.55 -13.09 6.07
N LYS A 262 -0.54 -14.40 6.19
CA LYS A 262 -1.51 -15.15 6.98
C LYS A 262 -0.89 -15.47 8.33
N LEU A 263 -1.61 -15.16 9.39
CA LEU A 263 -1.14 -15.27 10.78
C LEU A 263 -2.18 -16.00 11.62
N LYS A 264 -1.74 -16.92 12.50
CA LYS A 264 -2.55 -17.44 13.60
C LYS A 264 -1.73 -17.74 14.83
N HIS A 265 -2.34 -17.69 15.98
CA HIS A 265 -1.80 -18.33 17.18
C HIS A 265 -2.12 -19.83 17.16
N LYS A 266 -1.33 -20.68 17.82
CA LYS A 266 -1.53 -22.15 17.89
C LYS A 266 -2.88 -22.59 18.47
N SER A 267 -3.55 -21.71 19.24
CA SER A 267 -4.88 -21.93 19.80
C SER A 267 -6.01 -21.66 18.81
N GLU A 268 -5.73 -21.04 17.67
CA GLU A 268 -6.73 -20.69 16.65
C GLU A 268 -6.78 -21.79 15.59
N PRO A 269 -7.99 -22.18 15.13
CA PRO A 269 -8.15 -23.19 14.07
C PRO A 269 -7.72 -22.65 12.70
N GLU A 270 -8.04 -21.39 12.40
CA GLU A 270 -7.88 -20.78 11.08
C GLU A 270 -6.82 -19.69 11.08
N TYR A 271 -6.26 -19.43 9.89
CA TYR A 271 -5.39 -18.27 9.66
C TYR A 271 -6.20 -17.00 9.45
N ASN A 272 -5.75 -15.92 10.07
CA ASN A 272 -6.24 -14.57 9.78
C ASN A 272 -5.34 -13.91 8.75
N GLN A 273 -5.93 -13.16 7.82
CA GLN A 273 -5.21 -12.37 6.84
C GLN A 273 -4.82 -11.04 7.46
N LEU A 274 -3.53 -10.72 7.44
CA LEU A 274 -2.99 -9.46 7.91
C LEU A 274 -2.35 -8.72 6.75
N ALA A 275 -2.78 -7.49 6.50
CA ALA A 275 -2.15 -6.62 5.52
C ALA A 275 -1.76 -5.28 6.14
N LEU A 276 -0.52 -4.86 5.91
CA LEU A 276 0.03 -3.59 6.38
C LEU A 276 0.35 -2.73 5.17
N TYR A 277 -0.14 -1.51 5.18
CA TYR A 277 0.06 -0.53 4.12
C TYR A 277 0.84 0.67 4.66
N ASN A 278 1.86 1.10 3.92
CA ASN A 278 2.64 2.30 4.23
C ASN A 278 2.77 3.13 2.96
N ASN A 279 2.23 4.33 2.96
CA ASN A 279 2.22 5.20 1.78
C ASN A 279 2.83 6.56 2.13
N PHE A 280 3.54 7.14 1.17
CA PHE A 280 4.11 8.47 1.26
C PHE A 280 3.93 9.20 -0.08
N TYR A 281 3.57 10.46 -0.01
CA TYR A 281 3.33 11.35 -1.16
C TYR A 281 4.14 12.62 -0.96
N THR A 282 5.08 12.88 -1.86
CA THR A 282 5.94 14.07 -1.80
C THR A 282 5.12 15.33 -2.10
N THR A 283 5.21 16.31 -1.24
CA THR A 283 4.60 17.64 -1.44
C THR A 283 5.65 18.74 -1.65
N GLU A 284 6.87 18.52 -1.11
CA GLU A 284 7.91 19.52 -1.15
C GLU A 284 9.28 18.88 -1.25
N PHE A 285 10.14 19.50 -2.05
CA PHE A 285 11.57 19.22 -2.17
C PHE A 285 12.40 20.47 -1.87
N SER A 286 13.49 20.31 -1.13
CA SER A 286 14.45 21.40 -0.93
C SER A 286 15.86 20.90 -0.65
N PHE A 287 16.87 21.70 -1.03
CA PHE A 287 18.23 21.55 -0.51
C PHE A 287 18.42 22.38 0.75
N SER A 288 19.20 21.88 1.70
CA SER A 288 19.54 22.59 2.94
C SER A 288 20.95 22.29 3.40
N ASN A 289 21.62 23.26 4.02
CA ASN A 289 22.86 23.03 4.76
C ASN A 289 22.59 22.59 6.21
N ASP A 290 21.36 22.77 6.66
CA ASP A 290 20.89 22.39 7.98
C ASP A 290 19.98 21.16 7.88
N ASN A 291 20.08 20.27 8.85
CA ASN A 291 19.22 19.10 9.01
C ASN A 291 18.31 19.20 10.25
N ASP A 292 18.27 20.35 10.89
CA ASP A 292 17.38 20.59 12.02
C ASP A 292 15.96 20.85 11.52
N VAL A 293 15.18 19.79 11.44
CA VAL A 293 13.78 19.81 11.03
C VAL A 293 12.92 19.64 12.27
N LYS A 294 11.87 20.46 12.39
CA LYS A 294 10.86 20.30 13.44
C LYS A 294 10.38 18.84 13.46
N LYS A 295 10.38 18.23 14.65
CA LYS A 295 9.97 16.85 14.83
C LYS A 295 9.25 16.66 16.15
N VAL A 296 8.29 15.77 16.14
CA VAL A 296 7.65 15.18 17.32
C VAL A 296 7.95 13.69 17.38
N ARG A 297 7.87 13.12 18.58
CA ARG A 297 8.04 11.68 18.74
C ARG A 297 6.79 10.98 18.20
N PHE A 298 6.95 10.11 17.21
CA PHE A 298 5.85 9.26 16.74
C PHE A 298 5.48 8.24 17.81
N SER A 299 4.31 8.39 18.42
CA SER A 299 3.74 7.52 19.46
C SER A 299 2.62 6.67 18.84
N LYS A 300 2.40 5.49 19.41
CA LYS A 300 1.27 4.61 19.01
C LYS A 300 0.05 4.79 19.93
N SER A 301 0.21 5.57 21.01
CA SER A 301 -0.81 5.77 22.05
C SER A 301 -1.42 7.16 22.04
N SER A 302 -0.98 8.03 21.13
CA SER A 302 -1.45 9.40 21.06
C SER A 302 -1.35 9.94 19.63
N SER A 303 -2.20 10.89 19.30
CA SER A 303 -2.05 11.81 18.17
C SER A 303 -1.20 13.00 18.59
N ASN A 304 -0.59 13.71 17.63
CA ASN A 304 0.11 14.96 17.89
C ASN A 304 0.00 15.88 16.68
N TYR A 305 -0.84 16.89 16.77
CA TYR A 305 -1.07 17.85 15.69
C TYR A 305 -1.49 19.23 16.22
N GLN A 306 -1.06 20.29 15.54
CA GLN A 306 -1.40 21.68 15.82
C GLN A 306 -2.48 22.23 14.90
N SER A 307 -2.62 21.64 13.72
CA SER A 307 -3.57 22.08 12.69
C SER A 307 -4.31 20.88 12.12
N LYS A 308 -5.45 21.12 11.52
CA LYS A 308 -6.24 20.10 10.81
C LYS A 308 -5.68 19.89 9.39
N TYR A 309 -4.39 19.51 9.28
CA TYR A 309 -3.68 19.32 8.01
C TYR A 309 -4.41 18.38 7.04
N TRP A 310 -5.21 17.45 7.54
CA TRP A 310 -6.01 16.53 6.72
C TRP A 310 -7.18 17.20 5.99
N GLN A 311 -7.48 18.48 6.28
CA GLN A 311 -8.46 19.29 5.55
C GLN A 311 -7.81 20.12 4.44
N ASP A 312 -6.49 20.13 4.34
CA ASP A 312 -5.76 20.76 3.24
C ASP A 312 -6.03 20.00 1.94
N ALA A 313 -6.23 20.71 0.83
CA ALA A 313 -6.48 20.12 -0.47
C ALA A 313 -5.30 19.26 -0.97
N SER A 314 -4.08 19.59 -0.55
CA SER A 314 -2.87 18.83 -0.85
C SER A 314 -2.75 17.52 -0.05
N PHE A 315 -3.48 17.40 1.06
CA PHE A 315 -3.48 16.16 1.81
C PHE A 315 -4.26 15.11 1.02
N PRO A 316 -3.69 13.92 0.76
CA PRO A 316 -4.39 12.88 0.02
C PRO A 316 -5.65 12.53 0.82
N ASN A 317 -6.79 12.97 0.30
CA ASN A 317 -8.06 12.70 0.93
C ASN A 317 -8.18 11.20 1.14
N MET A 318 -8.35 10.84 2.40
CA MET A 318 -8.80 9.51 2.73
C MET A 318 -10.03 9.21 1.88
N GLN A 319 -9.93 8.14 1.13
CA GLN A 319 -10.98 7.75 0.19
C GLN A 319 -12.33 7.74 0.89
N PRO A 320 -13.43 8.07 0.20
CA PRO A 320 -14.78 7.90 0.72
C PRO A 320 -15.03 6.51 1.29
N VAL A 321 -14.34 5.50 0.77
CA VAL A 321 -14.31 4.13 1.28
C VAL A 321 -13.85 4.08 2.73
N PHE A 322 -12.73 4.76 3.05
CA PHE A 322 -12.26 4.83 4.43
C PHE A 322 -13.11 5.74 5.31
N SER A 323 -13.83 6.71 4.75
CA SER A 323 -14.73 7.55 5.54
C SER A 323 -15.85 6.75 6.22
N SER A 324 -16.23 5.59 5.68
CA SER A 324 -17.18 4.69 6.32
C SER A 324 -16.59 3.99 7.56
N PHE A 325 -15.30 3.67 7.55
CA PHE A 325 -14.61 3.07 8.69
C PHE A 325 -14.46 4.03 9.88
N PHE A 326 -14.31 5.34 9.61
CA PHE A 326 -14.24 6.36 10.65
C PHE A 326 -15.60 6.68 11.29
N LYS A 327 -16.71 6.20 10.74
CA LYS A 327 -18.05 6.52 11.24
C LYS A 327 -18.51 5.71 12.45
N GLY A 328 -17.80 4.68 12.86
CA GLY A 328 -18.24 3.87 13.98
C GLY A 328 -17.23 2.95 14.63
N ASP A 329 -16.21 2.48 13.89
CA ASP A 329 -15.38 1.39 14.37
C ASP A 329 -14.00 1.84 14.87
N LEU A 330 -13.47 2.95 14.34
CA LEU A 330 -12.17 3.49 14.73
C LEU A 330 -12.35 4.74 15.61
N LYS A 331 -11.55 4.79 16.67
CA LYS A 331 -11.44 5.94 17.56
C LYS A 331 -10.06 6.57 17.43
N GLU A 332 -10.02 7.88 17.32
CA GLU A 332 -8.78 8.64 17.37
C GLU A 332 -8.17 8.60 18.78
N GLU A 333 -6.87 8.35 18.87
CA GLU A 333 -6.12 8.47 20.11
C GLU A 333 -6.01 9.94 20.55
N PRO A 334 -5.93 10.21 21.86
CA PRO A 334 -5.88 11.58 22.36
C PRO A 334 -4.77 12.41 21.72
N ASN A 335 -5.09 13.67 21.38
CA ASN A 335 -4.07 14.62 20.92
C ASN A 335 -3.29 15.17 22.11
N GLU A 336 -1.98 14.94 22.12
CA GLU A 336 -1.05 15.36 23.20
C GLU A 336 -0.31 16.67 22.84
N HIS A 337 -0.87 17.49 21.97
CA HIS A 337 -0.28 18.77 21.61
C HIS A 337 -0.56 19.82 22.65
#